data_b00070bc7fb6da212d4c611cded5c8ea
#
_entry.id   b00070bc7fb6da212d4c611cded5c8ea
#
_cell.length_a   1.000
_cell.length_b   1.000
_cell.length_c   1.000
_cell.angle_alpha   90.00
_cell.angle_beta   90.00
_cell.angle_gamma   90.00
#
_symmetry.space_group_name_H-M   'P 1'
#
loop_
_entity.id
_entity.type
_entity.pdbx_description
1 polymer ?
#
loop_
_entity_poly.entity_id
_entity_poly.type
_entity_poly.pdbx_seq_one_letter_code
_entity_poly.pdbx_strand_id
1 'polypeptide(L)'
;MHLHALGASDQGPPPMGMCTPIVSMPVWDQRRPYAEQFIERFKHPPCSDPVWSPVTDEALMRETLAVMDRLNIIGVVSGTPERVAAWRKAGGERIIPAVEFSLQPELDVAKLRDLHAAGRMEVLGEIDTQYAGIAPTDPRLEPYWALAEKLDIPVQIHVGTGPPGVIYMGADGYRARLHSALTMEEVLVKHPRLRVYLAHAGYPMIDDLLALMYAHPQVYVDVGVIVYTQPRAAFYRYLQRIMEAGFGKRVMFGSDQMVWPGVIERSIRVIEDAPFLSPGDKRDILYNNAARFLRLTPQQEEAQARLGQVRRP
;
A
#
# COMPACT_ATOMS: atom_id res chain seq x y z
N MET A 1 -7.67 -4.47 -2.30
CA MET A 1 -6.71 -4.34 -1.18
C MET A 1 -5.31 -4.14 -1.72
N HIS A 2 -4.51 -3.22 -1.16
CA HIS A 2 -3.10 -3.00 -1.51
C HIS A 2 -2.21 -4.10 -0.90
N LEU A 3 -1.34 -4.68 -1.72
CA LEU A 3 -0.41 -5.77 -1.41
C LEU A 3 0.89 -5.64 -2.21
N HIS A 4 1.95 -6.32 -1.76
CA HIS A 4 3.21 -6.43 -2.49
C HIS A 4 3.57 -7.87 -2.88
N ALA A 5 4.07 -8.03 -4.10
CA ALA A 5 4.74 -9.23 -4.58
C ALA A 5 6.25 -9.12 -4.36
N LEU A 6 6.68 -9.18 -3.10
CA LEU A 6 8.09 -9.11 -2.72
C LEU A 6 8.76 -10.50 -2.68
N GLY A 7 10.09 -10.50 -2.64
CA GLY A 7 10.86 -11.66 -2.22
C GLY A 7 10.93 -11.77 -0.70
N ALA A 8 11.06 -12.96 -0.18
CA ALA A 8 11.09 -13.21 1.26
C ALA A 8 12.20 -12.44 2.00
N SER A 9 13.29 -12.10 1.30
CA SER A 9 14.44 -11.37 1.84
C SER A 9 14.41 -9.86 1.60
N ASP A 10 13.40 -9.31 0.90
CA ASP A 10 13.39 -7.90 0.50
C ASP A 10 13.23 -6.94 1.71
N GLN A 11 12.76 -7.43 2.86
CA GLN A 11 12.68 -6.66 4.11
C GLN A 11 13.79 -7.03 5.12
N GLY A 12 14.75 -7.85 4.71
CA GLY A 12 15.85 -8.35 5.52
C GLY A 12 15.90 -9.87 5.56
N PRO A 13 16.93 -10.48 6.19
CA PRO A 13 17.13 -11.93 6.17
C PRO A 13 16.01 -12.67 6.91
N PRO A 14 15.20 -13.52 6.22
CA PRO A 14 14.09 -14.23 6.88
C PRO A 14 14.58 -15.35 7.82
N PRO A 15 13.75 -15.84 8.79
CA PRO A 15 12.45 -15.30 9.12
C PRO A 15 12.56 -13.99 9.92
N MET A 16 11.60 -13.10 9.73
CA MET A 16 11.48 -11.82 10.45
C MET A 16 10.14 -11.74 11.16
N GLY A 17 10.15 -11.34 12.43
CA GLY A 17 8.95 -11.25 13.26
C GLY A 17 8.43 -9.81 13.34
N MET A 18 7.20 -9.58 12.86
CA MET A 18 6.52 -8.30 12.93
C MET A 18 5.60 -8.23 14.14
N CYS A 19 5.82 -7.25 15.02
CA CYS A 19 4.87 -6.93 16.09
C CYS A 19 3.70 -6.10 15.55
N THR A 20 2.49 -6.47 15.89
CA THR A 20 1.27 -5.80 15.45
C THR A 20 0.34 -5.47 16.62
N PRO A 21 0.35 -4.23 17.12
CA PRO A 21 1.10 -3.06 16.65
C PRO A 21 2.54 -3.00 17.14
N ILE A 22 3.34 -2.06 16.56
CA ILE A 22 4.64 -1.66 17.10
C ILE A 22 4.35 -0.69 18.25
N VAL A 23 4.55 -1.14 19.50
CA VAL A 23 4.20 -0.34 20.69
C VAL A 23 5.30 0.62 21.14
N SER A 24 6.53 0.40 20.67
CA SER A 24 7.67 1.27 20.97
C SER A 24 8.54 1.44 19.74
N MET A 25 8.83 2.68 19.39
CA MET A 25 9.74 3.00 18.28
C MET A 25 11.19 2.68 18.68
N PRO A 26 12.05 2.30 17.71
CA PRO A 26 13.45 2.04 17.99
C PRO A 26 14.15 3.30 18.53
N VAL A 27 15.03 3.09 19.51
CA VAL A 27 15.98 4.09 19.98
C VAL A 27 17.36 3.69 19.45
N TRP A 28 18.01 4.60 18.75
CA TRP A 28 19.31 4.32 18.14
C TRP A 28 20.46 4.53 19.11
N ASP A 29 21.25 3.50 19.35
CA ASP A 29 22.58 3.61 19.93
C ASP A 29 23.59 3.88 18.82
N GLN A 30 24.06 5.12 18.70
CA GLN A 30 24.96 5.57 17.64
C GLN A 30 26.34 4.88 17.64
N ARG A 31 26.67 4.08 18.66
CA ARG A 31 27.88 3.26 18.69
C ARG A 31 27.81 2.04 17.76
N ARG A 32 26.63 1.73 17.23
CA ARG A 32 26.39 0.61 16.30
C ARG A 32 25.61 1.10 15.07
N PRO A 33 25.79 0.49 13.90
CA PRO A 33 24.99 0.80 12.72
C PRO A 33 23.49 0.65 12.99
N TYR A 34 22.69 1.64 12.56
CA TYR A 34 21.25 1.61 12.79
C TYR A 34 20.57 0.42 12.13
N ALA A 35 20.99 0.09 10.89
CA ALA A 35 20.43 -1.03 10.13
C ALA A 35 20.54 -2.37 10.87
N GLU A 36 21.68 -2.62 11.57
CA GLU A 36 21.86 -3.83 12.37
C GLU A 36 20.85 -3.87 13.53
N GLN A 37 20.76 -2.76 14.28
CA GLN A 37 19.84 -2.66 15.42
C GLN A 37 18.38 -2.76 14.98
N PHE A 38 18.04 -2.22 13.80
CA PHE A 38 16.70 -2.33 13.22
C PHE A 38 16.36 -3.78 12.89
N ILE A 39 17.26 -4.51 12.21
CA ILE A 39 17.07 -5.93 11.86
C ILE A 39 16.97 -6.80 13.12
N GLU A 40 17.77 -6.54 14.15
CA GLU A 40 17.71 -7.27 15.43
C GLU A 40 16.30 -7.26 16.04
N ARG A 41 15.54 -6.15 15.88
CA ARG A 41 14.16 -6.07 16.40
C ARG A 41 13.20 -7.04 15.70
N PHE A 42 13.47 -7.39 14.46
CA PHE A 42 12.67 -8.39 13.72
C PHE A 42 13.18 -9.81 13.97
N LYS A 43 14.45 -9.97 14.35
CA LYS A 43 15.00 -11.26 14.76
C LYS A 43 14.59 -11.62 16.19
N HIS A 44 14.45 -10.62 17.04
CA HIS A 44 14.08 -10.72 18.44
C HIS A 44 12.93 -9.75 18.76
N PRO A 45 11.71 -10.02 18.19
CA PRO A 45 10.58 -9.09 18.33
C PRO A 45 10.19 -8.95 19.81
N PRO A 46 9.96 -7.71 20.31
CA PRO A 46 9.69 -7.45 21.71
C PRO A 46 8.24 -7.74 22.14
N CYS A 47 7.42 -8.31 21.26
CA CYS A 47 6.03 -8.68 21.55
C CYS A 47 5.90 -10.20 21.77
N SER A 48 4.85 -10.61 22.48
CA SER A 48 4.58 -12.02 22.79
C SER A 48 4.04 -12.85 21.62
N ASP A 49 3.44 -12.18 20.61
CA ASP A 49 2.79 -12.84 19.48
C ASP A 49 3.16 -12.15 18.16
N PRO A 50 4.42 -12.28 17.70
CA PRO A 50 4.86 -11.71 16.43
C PRO A 50 4.31 -12.52 15.23
N VAL A 51 4.06 -11.82 14.13
CA VAL A 51 3.81 -12.45 12.84
C VAL A 51 5.15 -12.74 12.16
N TRP A 52 5.46 -14.01 11.93
CA TRP A 52 6.70 -14.42 11.29
C TRP A 52 6.58 -14.43 9.76
N SER A 53 7.60 -13.93 9.07
CA SER A 53 7.68 -14.01 7.62
C SER A 53 8.06 -15.43 7.17
N PRO A 54 7.55 -15.91 6.03
CA PRO A 54 8.07 -17.10 5.34
C PRO A 54 9.54 -16.93 4.97
N VAL A 55 10.21 -18.06 4.73
CA VAL A 55 11.66 -18.08 4.47
C VAL A 55 12.03 -18.18 2.97
N THR A 56 11.05 -18.45 2.09
CA THR A 56 11.24 -18.49 0.63
C THR A 56 10.18 -17.70 -0.10
N ASP A 57 10.49 -17.25 -1.31
CA ASP A 57 9.57 -16.50 -2.18
C ASP A 57 8.30 -17.31 -2.49
N GLU A 58 8.44 -18.62 -2.74
CA GLU A 58 7.32 -19.51 -3.01
C GLU A 58 6.41 -19.67 -1.79
N ALA A 59 6.98 -19.76 -0.59
CA ALA A 59 6.20 -19.82 0.64
C ALA A 59 5.46 -18.51 0.89
N LEU A 60 6.12 -17.36 0.69
CA LEU A 60 5.50 -16.03 0.83
C LEU A 60 4.32 -15.88 -0.11
N MET A 61 4.49 -16.17 -1.40
CA MET A 61 3.40 -16.12 -2.38
C MET A 61 2.27 -17.07 -2.01
N ARG A 62 2.58 -18.35 -1.75
CA ARG A 62 1.57 -19.38 -1.42
C ARG A 62 0.75 -18.99 -0.19
N GLU A 63 1.40 -18.55 0.89
CA GLU A 63 0.73 -18.20 2.14
C GLU A 63 -0.12 -16.93 1.99
N THR A 64 0.36 -15.93 1.25
CA THR A 64 -0.42 -14.73 0.95
C THR A 64 -1.66 -15.09 0.13
N LEU A 65 -1.52 -15.87 -0.94
CA LEU A 65 -2.64 -16.30 -1.77
C LEU A 65 -3.64 -17.15 -0.98
N ALA A 66 -3.17 -18.00 -0.06
CA ALA A 66 -4.06 -18.79 0.81
C ALA A 66 -4.91 -17.90 1.74
N VAL A 67 -4.33 -16.82 2.29
CA VAL A 67 -5.09 -15.84 3.08
C VAL A 67 -6.09 -15.10 2.20
N MET A 68 -5.68 -14.66 1.00
CA MET A 68 -6.57 -13.99 0.05
C MET A 68 -7.75 -14.87 -0.36
N ASP A 69 -7.50 -16.14 -0.60
CA ASP A 69 -8.55 -17.10 -0.96
C ASP A 69 -9.54 -17.32 0.20
N ARG A 70 -9.02 -17.57 1.40
CA ARG A 70 -9.83 -17.83 2.61
C ARG A 70 -10.72 -16.64 2.99
N LEU A 71 -10.22 -15.41 2.82
CA LEU A 71 -10.93 -14.19 3.20
C LEU A 71 -11.63 -13.50 2.01
N ASN A 72 -11.67 -14.14 0.85
CA ASN A 72 -12.22 -13.59 -0.40
C ASN A 72 -11.66 -12.21 -0.75
N ILE A 73 -10.34 -12.07 -0.75
CA ILE A 73 -9.67 -10.81 -1.03
C ILE A 73 -9.30 -10.72 -2.51
N ILE A 74 -9.55 -9.54 -3.10
CA ILE A 74 -9.00 -9.12 -4.38
C ILE A 74 -7.89 -8.11 -4.08
N GLY A 75 -6.69 -8.35 -4.60
CA GLY A 75 -5.51 -7.55 -4.32
C GLY A 75 -5.04 -6.75 -5.52
N VAL A 76 -4.80 -5.45 -5.34
CA VAL A 76 -3.90 -4.67 -6.19
C VAL A 76 -2.49 -5.04 -5.70
N VAL A 77 -1.77 -5.82 -6.50
CA VAL A 77 -0.49 -6.41 -6.11
C VAL A 77 0.64 -5.71 -6.83
N SER A 78 1.41 -4.93 -6.08
CA SER A 78 2.55 -4.14 -6.55
C SER A 78 3.84 -4.93 -6.50
N GLY A 79 4.72 -4.72 -7.48
CA GLY A 79 6.02 -5.35 -7.56
C GLY A 79 6.64 -5.25 -8.95
N THR A 80 7.74 -5.97 -9.18
CA THR A 80 8.30 -6.03 -10.53
C THR A 80 7.34 -6.75 -11.49
N PRO A 81 7.33 -6.40 -12.79
CA PRO A 81 6.42 -7.01 -13.77
C PRO A 81 6.48 -8.55 -13.79
N GLU A 82 7.65 -9.12 -13.54
CA GLU A 82 7.90 -10.57 -13.56
C GLU A 82 7.29 -11.24 -12.33
N ARG A 83 7.50 -10.68 -11.14
CA ARG A 83 6.92 -11.19 -9.88
C ARG A 83 5.39 -11.09 -9.92
N VAL A 84 4.86 -9.95 -10.34
CA VAL A 84 3.42 -9.74 -10.45
C VAL A 84 2.78 -10.71 -11.45
N ALA A 85 3.45 -10.98 -12.58
CA ALA A 85 3.00 -11.98 -13.54
C ALA A 85 2.96 -13.41 -12.93
N ALA A 86 3.95 -13.77 -12.13
CA ALA A 86 3.96 -15.05 -11.41
C ALA A 86 2.81 -15.14 -10.39
N TRP A 87 2.56 -14.07 -9.62
CA TRP A 87 1.45 -13.99 -8.67
C TRP A 87 0.09 -14.03 -9.39
N ARG A 88 -0.06 -13.32 -10.54
CA ARG A 88 -1.27 -13.37 -11.36
C ARG A 88 -1.55 -14.76 -11.90
N LYS A 89 -0.50 -15.47 -12.35
CA LYS A 89 -0.61 -16.86 -12.81
C LYS A 89 -1.09 -17.80 -11.70
N ALA A 90 -0.61 -17.61 -10.46
CA ALA A 90 -0.96 -18.45 -9.32
C ALA A 90 -2.32 -18.07 -8.67
N GLY A 91 -2.61 -16.76 -8.54
CA GLY A 91 -3.79 -16.23 -7.85
C GLY A 91 -4.98 -15.93 -8.76
N GLY A 92 -4.79 -16.02 -10.08
CA GLY A 92 -5.86 -15.80 -11.06
C GLY A 92 -6.50 -14.41 -10.93
N GLU A 93 -7.80 -14.36 -11.03
CA GLU A 93 -8.61 -13.13 -11.00
C GLU A 93 -8.57 -12.37 -9.66
N ARG A 94 -8.01 -12.98 -8.61
CA ARG A 94 -7.80 -12.28 -7.33
C ARG A 94 -6.69 -11.23 -7.40
N ILE A 95 -5.84 -11.26 -8.43
CA ILE A 95 -4.72 -10.34 -8.59
C ILE A 95 -5.04 -9.29 -9.62
N ILE A 96 -5.09 -8.03 -9.22
CA ILE A 96 -5.05 -6.86 -10.09
C ILE A 96 -3.58 -6.44 -10.20
N PRO A 97 -2.94 -6.56 -11.38
CA PRO A 97 -1.51 -6.33 -11.50
C PRO A 97 -1.17 -4.84 -11.38
N ALA A 98 -0.27 -4.53 -10.46
CA ALA A 98 0.33 -3.21 -10.32
C ALA A 98 1.84 -3.29 -10.52
N VAL A 99 2.43 -2.22 -11.02
CA VAL A 99 3.87 -2.15 -11.29
C VAL A 99 4.50 -1.11 -10.38
N GLU A 100 5.34 -1.58 -9.45
CA GLU A 100 6.16 -0.74 -8.57
C GLU A 100 7.11 0.14 -9.40
N PHE A 101 7.21 1.42 -9.03
CA PHE A 101 7.89 2.40 -9.86
C PHE A 101 8.68 3.43 -9.04
N SER A 102 10.01 3.46 -9.28
CA SER A 102 10.97 4.37 -8.65
C SER A 102 11.90 5.09 -9.66
N LEU A 103 11.44 5.29 -10.90
CA LEU A 103 12.22 5.81 -12.03
C LEU A 103 13.34 4.88 -12.50
N GLN A 104 13.19 3.58 -12.34
CA GLN A 104 14.13 2.61 -12.89
C GLN A 104 14.14 2.65 -14.43
N PRO A 105 15.33 2.63 -15.07
CA PRO A 105 15.47 2.87 -16.51
C PRO A 105 14.71 1.88 -17.41
N GLU A 106 14.53 0.65 -16.95
CA GLU A 106 13.82 -0.41 -17.66
C GLU A 106 12.29 -0.23 -17.72
N LEU A 107 11.73 0.70 -16.93
CA LEU A 107 10.31 1.04 -16.90
C LEU A 107 10.07 2.45 -17.46
N ASP A 108 10.50 2.71 -18.67
CA ASP A 108 10.18 3.96 -19.37
C ASP A 108 8.69 4.04 -19.74
N VAL A 109 8.27 5.19 -20.22
CA VAL A 109 6.88 5.48 -20.63
C VAL A 109 6.37 4.51 -21.69
N ALA A 110 7.22 4.10 -22.64
CA ALA A 110 6.85 3.16 -23.69
C ALA A 110 6.60 1.77 -23.09
N LYS A 111 7.47 1.31 -22.22
CA LYS A 111 7.35 0.03 -21.53
C LYS A 111 6.09 -0.03 -20.66
N LEU A 112 5.80 1.01 -19.89
CA LEU A 112 4.57 1.05 -19.07
C LEU A 112 3.30 1.04 -19.91
N ARG A 113 3.28 1.78 -21.04
CA ARG A 113 2.18 1.72 -21.99
C ARG A 113 1.96 0.31 -22.55
N ASP A 114 3.06 -0.38 -22.92
CA ASP A 114 3.01 -1.73 -23.48
C ASP A 114 2.55 -2.76 -22.44
N LEU A 115 3.00 -2.62 -21.18
CA LEU A 115 2.52 -3.46 -20.06
C LEU A 115 1.02 -3.26 -19.83
N HIS A 116 0.55 -2.02 -19.86
CA HIS A 116 -0.86 -1.71 -19.72
C HIS A 116 -1.69 -2.27 -20.89
N ALA A 117 -1.27 -2.06 -22.12
CA ALA A 117 -1.93 -2.59 -23.32
C ALA A 117 -2.01 -4.12 -23.33
N ALA A 118 -1.03 -4.80 -22.74
CA ALA A 118 -1.00 -6.25 -22.58
C ALA A 118 -1.79 -6.78 -21.37
N GLY A 119 -2.46 -5.92 -20.58
CA GLY A 119 -3.15 -6.31 -19.34
C GLY A 119 -2.21 -6.79 -18.22
N ARG A 120 -0.93 -6.48 -18.32
CA ARG A 120 0.11 -6.82 -17.34
C ARG A 120 0.32 -5.74 -16.29
N MET A 121 -0.30 -4.57 -16.46
CA MET A 121 -0.36 -3.47 -15.52
C MET A 121 -1.74 -2.81 -15.62
N GLU A 122 -2.53 -2.90 -14.57
CA GLU A 122 -3.81 -2.21 -14.43
C GLU A 122 -3.69 -0.98 -13.49
N VAL A 123 -2.67 -0.97 -12.61
CA VAL A 123 -2.35 0.14 -11.72
C VAL A 123 -0.87 0.47 -11.85
N LEU A 124 -0.52 1.74 -11.96
CA LEU A 124 0.86 2.21 -11.85
C LEU A 124 1.15 2.50 -10.37
N GLY A 125 2.00 1.68 -9.78
CA GLY A 125 2.37 1.84 -8.37
C GLY A 125 2.68 0.50 -7.65
N GLU A 126 3.27 0.56 -6.50
CA GLU A 126 3.46 1.77 -5.69
C GLU A 126 4.58 2.64 -6.28
N ILE A 127 4.35 3.94 -6.43
CA ILE A 127 5.40 4.91 -6.78
C ILE A 127 6.05 5.36 -5.48
N ASP A 128 7.36 5.18 -5.35
CA ASP A 128 8.11 5.39 -4.10
C ASP A 128 9.36 6.28 -4.27
N THR A 129 9.40 7.08 -5.34
CA THR A 129 10.55 7.93 -5.70
C THR A 129 11.03 8.84 -4.57
N GLN A 130 10.17 9.15 -3.61
CA GLN A 130 10.49 9.97 -2.44
C GLN A 130 11.55 9.33 -1.53
N TYR A 131 11.72 8.00 -1.56
CA TYR A 131 12.81 7.33 -0.86
C TYR A 131 14.19 7.73 -1.40
N ALA A 132 14.26 8.00 -2.70
CA ALA A 132 15.47 8.54 -3.34
C ALA A 132 15.57 10.09 -3.27
N GLY A 133 14.65 10.75 -2.55
CA GLY A 133 14.62 12.22 -2.45
C GLY A 133 14.00 12.92 -3.66
N ILE A 134 13.27 12.18 -4.50
CA ILE A 134 12.65 12.70 -5.72
C ILE A 134 11.18 13.00 -5.42
N ALA A 135 10.82 14.28 -5.47
CA ALA A 135 9.44 14.72 -5.24
C ALA A 135 8.50 14.31 -6.39
N PRO A 136 7.19 14.15 -6.15
CA PRO A 136 6.21 13.89 -7.23
C PRO A 136 6.21 14.94 -8.34
N THR A 137 6.66 16.17 -8.04
CA THR A 137 6.77 17.29 -8.98
C THR A 137 8.06 17.30 -9.79
N ASP A 138 8.94 16.32 -9.61
CA ASP A 138 10.17 16.23 -10.40
C ASP A 138 9.84 16.12 -11.89
N PRO A 139 10.47 16.93 -12.77
CA PRO A 139 10.18 16.92 -14.20
C PRO A 139 10.30 15.55 -14.87
N ARG A 140 11.13 14.66 -14.33
CA ARG A 140 11.28 13.30 -14.84
C ARG A 140 10.04 12.46 -14.70
N LEU A 141 9.16 12.78 -13.73
CA LEU A 141 7.89 12.06 -13.50
C LEU A 141 6.76 12.58 -14.38
N GLU A 142 6.87 13.77 -14.94
CA GLU A 142 5.83 14.39 -15.76
C GLU A 142 5.29 13.50 -16.88
N PRO A 143 6.14 12.82 -17.70
CA PRO A 143 5.64 11.96 -18.77
C PRO A 143 4.81 10.77 -18.27
N TYR A 144 5.03 10.31 -17.02
CA TYR A 144 4.31 9.21 -16.41
C TYR A 144 2.94 9.64 -15.88
N TRP A 145 2.85 10.84 -15.30
CA TRP A 145 1.56 11.44 -14.93
C TRP A 145 0.68 11.66 -16.16
N ALA A 146 1.26 12.22 -17.23
CA ALA A 146 0.57 12.43 -18.49
C ALA A 146 0.10 11.12 -19.13
N LEU A 147 0.90 10.05 -19.08
CA LEU A 147 0.52 8.73 -19.56
C LEU A 147 -0.65 8.17 -18.74
N ALA A 148 -0.56 8.20 -17.42
CA ALA A 148 -1.57 7.67 -16.53
C ALA A 148 -2.91 8.41 -16.70
N GLU A 149 -2.89 9.75 -16.77
CA GLU A 149 -4.10 10.54 -17.02
C GLU A 149 -4.70 10.26 -18.39
N LYS A 150 -3.86 10.18 -19.44
CA LYS A 150 -4.31 9.94 -20.83
C LYS A 150 -4.98 8.60 -21.00
N LEU A 151 -4.45 7.55 -20.38
CA LEU A 151 -4.93 6.17 -20.50
C LEU A 151 -5.89 5.78 -19.37
N ASP A 152 -6.22 6.72 -18.47
CA ASP A 152 -7.05 6.48 -17.29
C ASP A 152 -6.52 5.34 -16.40
N ILE A 153 -5.20 5.25 -16.27
CA ILE A 153 -4.54 4.27 -15.40
C ILE A 153 -4.58 4.78 -13.97
N PRO A 154 -5.13 4.03 -13.00
CA PRO A 154 -5.03 4.38 -11.58
C PRO A 154 -3.58 4.41 -11.13
N VAL A 155 -3.25 5.41 -10.30
CA VAL A 155 -1.92 5.57 -9.72
C VAL A 155 -1.97 5.35 -8.23
N GLN A 156 -1.04 4.55 -7.72
CA GLN A 156 -0.71 4.45 -6.30
C GLN A 156 0.61 5.14 -6.03
N ILE A 157 0.64 6.01 -5.04
CA ILE A 157 1.88 6.68 -4.64
C ILE A 157 2.08 6.58 -3.13
N HIS A 158 3.33 6.30 -2.73
CA HIS A 158 3.75 6.28 -1.34
C HIS A 158 3.66 7.69 -0.74
N VAL A 159 2.78 7.89 0.24
CA VAL A 159 2.62 9.15 0.97
C VAL A 159 2.43 8.84 2.44
N GLY A 160 3.30 9.39 3.25
CA GLY A 160 3.45 9.03 4.66
C GLY A 160 4.90 8.63 4.95
N THR A 161 5.25 8.56 6.22
CA THR A 161 6.63 8.23 6.59
C THR A 161 6.93 6.75 6.33
N GLY A 162 8.12 6.47 5.83
CA GLY A 162 8.65 5.12 5.69
C GLY A 162 9.05 4.48 7.03
N PRO A 163 9.78 3.37 6.99
CA PRO A 163 10.25 2.69 8.20
C PRO A 163 11.04 3.64 9.12
N PRO A 164 10.90 3.50 10.45
CA PRO A 164 11.65 4.33 11.39
C PRO A 164 13.15 4.28 11.10
N GLY A 165 13.77 5.45 10.92
CA GLY A 165 15.21 5.57 10.68
C GLY A 165 15.68 5.13 9.28
N VAL A 166 14.79 5.01 8.31
CA VAL A 166 15.08 4.55 6.94
C VAL A 166 16.26 5.28 6.28
N ILE A 167 16.46 6.56 6.56
CA ILE A 167 17.62 7.33 6.08
C ILE A 167 18.97 6.72 6.50
N TYR A 168 19.01 6.02 7.64
CA TYR A 168 20.20 5.36 8.18
C TYR A 168 20.29 3.88 7.73
N MET A 169 19.43 3.46 6.82
CA MET A 169 19.40 2.12 6.23
C MET A 169 19.67 2.12 4.72
N GLY A 170 20.32 3.19 4.22
CA GLY A 170 20.72 3.31 2.81
C GLY A 170 19.81 4.18 1.94
N ALA A 171 18.72 4.74 2.49
CA ALA A 171 17.89 5.70 1.75
C ALA A 171 18.38 7.15 1.99
N ASP A 172 19.60 7.47 1.57
CA ASP A 172 20.28 8.74 1.86
C ASP A 172 19.51 9.97 1.33
N GLY A 173 18.72 9.79 0.27
CA GLY A 173 17.83 10.80 -0.32
C GLY A 173 16.56 11.07 0.48
N TYR A 174 16.15 10.14 1.37
CA TYR A 174 14.90 10.22 2.12
C TYR A 174 14.77 11.51 2.92
N ARG A 175 13.62 12.16 2.81
CA ARG A 175 13.24 13.32 3.63
C ARG A 175 11.76 13.21 3.99
N ALA A 176 11.42 13.17 5.27
CA ALA A 176 10.04 13.03 5.75
C ALA A 176 9.08 14.05 5.13
N ARG A 177 9.53 15.29 4.87
CA ARG A 177 8.72 16.33 4.22
C ARG A 177 8.28 15.98 2.80
N LEU A 178 9.03 15.12 2.08
CA LEU A 178 8.66 14.68 0.73
C LEU A 178 7.53 13.66 0.73
N HIS A 179 7.18 13.15 1.90
CA HIS A 179 6.09 12.20 2.11
C HIS A 179 4.80 12.87 2.63
N SER A 180 4.74 14.21 2.64
CA SER A 180 3.49 14.94 2.85
C SER A 180 2.56 14.78 1.65
N ALA A 181 1.26 14.65 1.91
CA ALA A 181 0.23 14.59 0.87
C ALA A 181 0.26 15.83 -0.04
N LEU A 182 0.61 17.00 0.50
CA LEU A 182 0.69 18.26 -0.26
C LEU A 182 1.74 18.24 -1.37
N THR A 183 2.68 17.32 -1.36
CA THR A 183 3.65 17.16 -2.47
C THR A 183 3.00 16.77 -3.79
N MET A 184 1.75 16.26 -3.75
CA MET A 184 0.95 15.90 -4.92
C MET A 184 0.15 17.06 -5.51
N GLU A 185 0.02 18.20 -4.81
CA GLU A 185 -0.90 19.26 -5.21
C GLU A 185 -0.66 19.78 -6.62
N GLU A 186 0.57 20.16 -6.96
CA GLU A 186 0.92 20.66 -8.29
C GLU A 186 0.73 19.61 -9.40
N VAL A 187 0.94 18.33 -9.09
CA VAL A 187 0.65 17.23 -10.03
C VAL A 187 -0.84 17.18 -10.32
N LEU A 188 -1.69 17.29 -9.29
CA LEU A 188 -3.14 17.23 -9.43
C LEU A 188 -3.73 18.46 -10.11
N VAL A 189 -3.13 19.64 -9.90
CA VAL A 189 -3.51 20.87 -10.62
C VAL A 189 -3.23 20.71 -12.12
N LYS A 190 -2.07 20.14 -12.47
CA LYS A 190 -1.66 19.95 -13.85
C LYS A 190 -2.38 18.77 -14.53
N HIS A 191 -2.70 17.73 -13.78
CA HIS A 191 -3.39 16.52 -14.22
C HIS A 191 -4.71 16.31 -13.47
N PRO A 192 -5.74 17.14 -13.69
CA PRO A 192 -6.97 17.12 -12.89
C PRO A 192 -7.82 15.86 -13.05
N ARG A 193 -7.58 15.07 -14.11
CA ARG A 193 -8.29 13.78 -14.32
C ARG A 193 -7.48 12.57 -13.87
N LEU A 194 -6.28 12.77 -13.32
CA LEU A 194 -5.46 11.69 -12.81
C LEU A 194 -6.19 10.98 -11.66
N ARG A 195 -6.40 9.68 -11.80
CA ARG A 195 -6.92 8.84 -10.71
C ARG A 195 -5.77 8.44 -9.81
N VAL A 196 -5.75 8.96 -8.58
CA VAL A 196 -4.66 8.71 -7.65
C VAL A 196 -5.18 8.31 -6.27
N TYR A 197 -4.52 7.37 -5.65
CA TYR A 197 -4.65 7.13 -4.22
C TYR A 197 -3.29 7.16 -3.53
N LEU A 198 -3.33 7.73 -2.33
CA LEU A 198 -2.15 7.90 -1.50
C LEU A 198 -2.06 6.70 -0.56
N ALA A 199 -1.04 5.88 -0.72
CA ALA A 199 -0.76 4.80 0.21
C ALA A 199 -0.47 5.37 1.60
N HIS A 200 -0.85 4.63 2.65
CA HIS A 200 -0.64 4.98 4.07
C HIS A 200 -1.33 6.27 4.53
N ALA A 201 -2.28 6.80 3.72
CA ALA A 201 -3.07 7.98 4.05
C ALA A 201 -2.25 9.19 4.55
N GLY A 202 -0.99 9.33 4.13
CA GLY A 202 -0.12 10.44 4.54
C GLY A 202 0.28 10.44 6.02
N TYR A 203 0.13 9.35 6.75
CA TYR A 203 0.46 9.26 8.18
C TYR A 203 1.91 9.69 8.46
N PRO A 204 2.19 10.49 9.50
CA PRO A 204 1.28 11.05 10.50
C PRO A 204 0.76 12.47 10.19
N MET A 205 0.98 13.00 8.98
CA MET A 205 0.71 14.39 8.59
C MET A 205 -0.76 14.59 8.22
N ILE A 206 -1.66 14.44 9.20
CA ILE A 206 -3.10 14.44 8.99
C ILE A 206 -3.64 15.76 8.43
N ASP A 207 -3.11 16.90 8.86
CA ASP A 207 -3.63 18.21 8.44
C ASP A 207 -3.28 18.48 6.96
N ASP A 208 -2.10 18.08 6.51
CA ASP A 208 -1.70 18.12 5.10
C ASP A 208 -2.59 17.23 4.24
N LEU A 209 -2.89 16.01 4.74
CA LEU A 209 -3.80 15.09 4.06
C LEU A 209 -5.20 15.68 3.91
N LEU A 210 -5.76 16.20 5.01
CA LEU A 210 -7.11 16.77 4.99
C LEU A 210 -7.19 17.99 4.07
N ALA A 211 -6.15 18.84 4.05
CA ALA A 211 -6.07 19.98 3.15
C ALA A 211 -6.08 19.54 1.68
N LEU A 212 -5.25 18.56 1.33
CA LEU A 212 -5.23 18.03 -0.04
C LEU A 212 -6.56 17.39 -0.45
N MET A 213 -7.13 16.54 0.42
CA MET A 213 -8.41 15.88 0.14
C MET A 213 -9.57 16.86 0.03
N TYR A 214 -9.52 18.00 0.74
CA TYR A 214 -10.50 19.07 0.64
C TYR A 214 -10.40 19.79 -0.71
N ALA A 215 -9.19 20.12 -1.13
CA ALA A 215 -8.94 20.82 -2.40
C ALA A 215 -9.15 19.92 -3.64
N HIS A 216 -8.88 18.63 -3.52
CA HIS A 216 -8.85 17.68 -4.64
C HIS A 216 -9.80 16.49 -4.42
N PRO A 217 -11.07 16.58 -4.90
CA PRO A 217 -12.09 15.57 -4.64
C PRO A 217 -11.82 14.21 -5.31
N GLN A 218 -10.92 14.14 -6.27
CA GLN A 218 -10.50 12.90 -6.96
C GLN A 218 -9.49 12.06 -6.16
N VAL A 219 -8.90 12.60 -5.09
CA VAL A 219 -7.88 11.90 -4.29
C VAL A 219 -8.53 10.88 -3.36
N TYR A 220 -8.05 9.64 -3.43
CA TYR A 220 -8.35 8.56 -2.49
C TYR A 220 -7.12 8.25 -1.63
N VAL A 221 -7.32 7.49 -0.57
CA VAL A 221 -6.24 7.03 0.31
C VAL A 221 -6.43 5.57 0.67
N ASP A 222 -5.35 4.86 1.00
CA ASP A 222 -5.45 3.59 1.70
C ASP A 222 -4.78 3.67 3.08
N VAL A 223 -5.05 2.65 3.91
CA VAL A 223 -4.54 2.55 5.28
C VAL A 223 -3.44 1.49 5.40
N GLY A 224 -2.84 1.08 4.30
CA GLY A 224 -1.76 0.10 4.27
C GLY A 224 -0.66 0.40 5.28
N VAL A 225 0.00 -0.59 5.77
CA VAL A 225 1.01 -0.63 6.81
C VAL A 225 0.62 0.03 8.13
N ILE A 226 0.03 1.24 8.12
CA ILE A 226 -0.33 1.97 9.36
C ILE A 226 -1.43 1.26 10.16
N VAL A 227 -2.30 0.51 9.49
CA VAL A 227 -3.42 -0.23 10.10
C VAL A 227 -2.94 -1.28 11.11
N TYR A 228 -1.76 -1.88 10.90
CA TYR A 228 -1.24 -2.91 11.81
C TYR A 228 0.04 -2.50 12.55
N THR A 229 0.79 -1.51 12.03
CA THR A 229 2.05 -1.08 12.69
C THR A 229 1.81 -0.04 13.77
N GLN A 230 0.81 0.84 13.62
CA GLN A 230 0.59 1.90 14.59
C GLN A 230 -0.15 1.40 15.83
N PRO A 231 0.17 1.94 17.03
CA PRO A 231 -0.62 1.68 18.21
C PRO A 231 -2.11 1.92 17.96
N ARG A 232 -2.96 0.97 18.35
CA ARG A 232 -4.39 0.95 18.01
C ARG A 232 -5.09 2.29 18.22
N ALA A 233 -4.88 2.91 19.38
CA ALA A 233 -5.51 4.19 19.69
C ALA A 233 -5.00 5.33 18.78
N ALA A 234 -3.73 5.29 18.35
CA ALA A 234 -3.17 6.30 17.43
C ALA A 234 -3.76 6.13 16.03
N PHE A 235 -3.81 4.91 15.52
CA PHE A 235 -4.45 4.61 14.23
C PHE A 235 -5.93 5.01 14.23
N TYR A 236 -6.69 4.65 15.27
CA TYR A 236 -8.10 5.00 15.36
C TYR A 236 -8.34 6.51 15.39
N ARG A 237 -7.56 7.27 16.17
CA ARG A 237 -7.66 8.74 16.17
C ARG A 237 -7.38 9.33 14.77
N TYR A 238 -6.39 8.76 14.07
CA TYR A 238 -6.04 9.20 12.72
C TYR A 238 -7.19 8.94 11.72
N LEU A 239 -7.67 7.71 11.66
CA LEU A 239 -8.77 7.31 10.79
C LEU A 239 -10.05 8.09 11.13
N GLN A 240 -10.36 8.24 12.42
CA GLN A 240 -11.54 8.98 12.87
C GLN A 240 -11.52 10.44 12.38
N ARG A 241 -10.38 11.11 12.40
CA ARG A 241 -10.27 12.47 11.86
C ARG A 241 -10.59 12.54 10.36
N ILE A 242 -10.19 11.54 9.58
CA ILE A 242 -10.54 11.47 8.15
C ILE A 242 -12.06 11.27 7.97
N MET A 243 -12.64 10.39 8.79
CA MET A 243 -14.08 10.10 8.74
C MET A 243 -14.91 11.32 9.16
N GLU A 244 -14.55 12.00 10.26
CA GLU A 244 -15.21 13.20 10.77
C GLU A 244 -15.13 14.39 9.81
N ALA A 245 -14.04 14.48 9.04
CA ALA A 245 -13.89 15.45 7.96
C ALA A 245 -14.78 15.15 6.73
N GLY A 246 -15.54 14.06 6.74
CA GLY A 246 -16.47 13.69 5.66
C GLY A 246 -15.83 12.91 4.51
N PHE A 247 -14.59 12.44 4.66
CA PHE A 247 -13.85 11.79 3.57
C PHE A 247 -13.98 10.25 3.55
N GLY A 248 -14.82 9.66 4.38
CA GLY A 248 -14.98 8.21 4.53
C GLY A 248 -15.24 7.44 3.22
N LYS A 249 -15.87 8.09 2.23
CA LYS A 249 -16.11 7.48 0.90
C LYS A 249 -14.86 7.43 0.00
N ARG A 250 -13.73 7.94 0.48
CA ARG A 250 -12.45 7.94 -0.25
C ARG A 250 -11.32 7.24 0.50
N VAL A 251 -11.65 6.54 1.58
CA VAL A 251 -10.71 5.69 2.34
C VAL A 251 -10.85 4.26 1.87
N MET A 252 -9.76 3.64 1.43
CA MET A 252 -9.70 2.24 1.00
C MET A 252 -8.90 1.40 1.99
N PHE A 253 -9.16 0.12 2.00
CA PHE A 253 -8.38 -0.85 2.75
C PHE A 253 -7.16 -1.29 1.95
N GLY A 254 -6.00 -1.19 2.56
CA GLY A 254 -4.76 -1.84 2.19
C GLY A 254 -4.18 -2.55 3.40
N SER A 255 -3.55 -3.70 3.23
CA SER A 255 -2.71 -4.27 4.29
C SER A 255 -1.26 -3.84 4.14
N ASP A 256 -0.80 -3.77 2.89
CA ASP A 256 0.62 -3.55 2.62
C ASP A 256 1.45 -4.57 3.44
N GLN A 257 1.14 -5.86 3.22
CA GLN A 257 1.66 -6.96 4.04
C GLN A 257 3.16 -7.18 3.89
N MET A 258 3.77 -6.62 2.84
CA MET A 258 5.18 -6.83 2.49
C MET A 258 5.57 -8.32 2.50
N VAL A 259 6.29 -8.78 3.53
CA VAL A 259 6.71 -10.18 3.67
C VAL A 259 5.97 -10.94 4.79
N TRP A 260 4.91 -10.37 5.36
CA TRP A 260 4.17 -10.93 6.50
C TRP A 260 2.70 -11.26 6.16
N PRO A 261 2.39 -12.40 5.53
CA PRO A 261 1.01 -12.75 5.16
C PRO A 261 0.01 -12.69 6.31
N GLY A 262 0.44 -13.03 7.53
CA GLY A 262 -0.40 -13.04 8.72
C GLY A 262 -0.89 -11.65 9.18
N VAL A 263 -0.26 -10.54 8.73
CA VAL A 263 -0.76 -9.19 9.08
C VAL A 263 -2.05 -8.85 8.34
N ILE A 264 -2.37 -9.51 7.22
CA ILE A 264 -3.57 -9.24 6.43
C ILE A 264 -4.83 -9.42 7.29
N GLU A 265 -4.99 -10.58 7.93
CA GLU A 265 -6.14 -10.85 8.78
C GLU A 265 -6.18 -9.94 10.00
N ARG A 266 -5.01 -9.67 10.62
CA ARG A 266 -4.94 -8.73 11.74
C ARG A 266 -5.39 -7.32 11.32
N SER A 267 -5.01 -6.86 10.13
CA SER A 267 -5.41 -5.57 9.57
C SER A 267 -6.91 -5.47 9.34
N ILE A 268 -7.53 -6.52 8.81
CA ILE A 268 -8.99 -6.56 8.60
C ILE A 268 -9.71 -6.44 9.94
N ARG A 269 -9.29 -7.20 10.97
CA ARG A 269 -9.87 -7.12 12.31
C ARG A 269 -9.76 -5.71 12.90
N VAL A 270 -8.69 -4.98 12.63
CA VAL A 270 -8.57 -3.57 13.08
C VAL A 270 -9.71 -2.70 12.57
N ILE A 271 -10.11 -2.87 11.31
CA ILE A 271 -11.23 -2.13 10.72
C ILE A 271 -12.56 -2.66 11.26
N GLU A 272 -12.71 -3.99 11.36
CA GLU A 272 -13.94 -4.61 11.87
C GLU A 272 -14.23 -4.26 13.33
N ASP A 273 -13.20 -4.17 14.16
CA ASP A 273 -13.31 -3.85 15.59
C ASP A 273 -13.40 -2.33 15.87
N ALA A 274 -13.28 -1.47 14.85
CA ALA A 274 -13.32 -0.02 15.04
C ALA A 274 -14.72 0.43 15.52
N PRO A 275 -14.85 0.94 16.76
CA PRO A 275 -16.18 1.20 17.36
C PRO A 275 -16.87 2.45 16.80
N PHE A 276 -16.11 3.35 16.16
CA PHE A 276 -16.63 4.60 15.57
C PHE A 276 -17.06 4.41 14.09
N LEU A 277 -16.79 3.25 13.50
CA LEU A 277 -17.23 2.94 12.13
C LEU A 277 -18.55 2.20 12.13
N SER A 278 -19.52 2.73 11.40
CA SER A 278 -20.77 2.01 11.14
C SER A 278 -20.53 0.76 10.26
N PRO A 279 -21.45 -0.22 10.23
CA PRO A 279 -21.35 -1.34 9.28
C PRO A 279 -21.23 -0.89 7.80
N GLY A 280 -21.83 0.26 7.46
CA GLY A 280 -21.72 0.88 6.15
C GLY A 280 -20.29 1.35 5.87
N ASP A 281 -19.68 2.09 6.81
CA ASP A 281 -18.31 2.59 6.68
C ASP A 281 -17.30 1.44 6.53
N LYS A 282 -17.47 0.37 7.33
CA LYS A 282 -16.61 -0.82 7.23
C LYS A 282 -16.68 -1.45 5.84
N ARG A 283 -17.89 -1.64 5.27
CA ARG A 283 -18.04 -2.14 3.90
C ARG A 283 -17.44 -1.19 2.86
N ASP A 284 -17.60 0.11 3.04
CA ASP A 284 -17.02 1.09 2.14
C ASP A 284 -15.48 1.03 2.14
N ILE A 285 -14.87 1.02 3.32
CA ILE A 285 -13.41 0.93 3.47
C ILE A 285 -12.88 -0.39 2.93
N LEU A 286 -13.52 -1.51 3.26
CA LEU A 286 -13.04 -2.84 2.89
C LEU A 286 -13.28 -3.19 1.42
N TYR A 287 -14.27 -2.59 0.74
CA TYR A 287 -14.60 -2.96 -0.63
C TYR A 287 -15.13 -1.82 -1.51
N ASN A 288 -16.26 -1.16 -1.15
CA ASN A 288 -17.01 -0.32 -2.08
C ASN A 288 -16.20 0.87 -2.61
N ASN A 289 -15.35 1.47 -1.77
CA ASN A 289 -14.53 2.61 -2.17
C ASN A 289 -13.48 2.21 -3.22
N ALA A 290 -12.86 1.04 -3.06
CA ALA A 290 -11.91 0.51 -4.03
C ALA A 290 -12.61 0.12 -5.35
N ALA A 291 -13.79 -0.51 -5.29
CA ALA A 291 -14.59 -0.83 -6.46
C ALA A 291 -14.93 0.44 -7.26
N ARG A 292 -15.35 1.51 -6.57
CA ARG A 292 -15.63 2.81 -7.19
C ARG A 292 -14.38 3.45 -7.79
N PHE A 293 -13.27 3.46 -7.05
CA PHE A 293 -12.00 4.04 -7.51
C PHE A 293 -11.47 3.31 -8.76
N LEU A 294 -11.52 1.98 -8.75
CA LEU A 294 -11.09 1.14 -9.87
C LEU A 294 -12.13 1.11 -11.01
N ARG A 295 -13.32 1.70 -10.81
CA ARG A 295 -14.42 1.71 -11.78
C ARG A 295 -14.83 0.30 -12.19
N LEU A 296 -14.94 -0.61 -11.23
CA LEU A 296 -15.39 -1.97 -11.51
C LEU A 296 -16.79 -1.95 -12.13
N THR A 297 -16.96 -2.74 -13.17
CA THR A 297 -18.28 -2.95 -13.77
C THR A 297 -19.11 -3.91 -12.90
N PRO A 298 -20.47 -3.87 -12.99
CA PRO A 298 -21.31 -4.83 -12.26
C PRO A 298 -20.95 -6.28 -12.54
N GLN A 299 -20.51 -6.61 -13.77
CA GLN A 299 -20.05 -7.95 -14.12
C GLN A 299 -18.76 -8.35 -13.39
N GLN A 300 -17.82 -7.40 -13.23
CA GLN A 300 -16.59 -7.63 -12.47
C GLN A 300 -16.89 -7.79 -10.98
N GLU A 301 -17.77 -6.96 -10.41
CA GLU A 301 -18.20 -7.10 -9.02
C GLU A 301 -18.88 -8.45 -8.77
N GLU A 302 -19.75 -8.89 -9.67
CA GLU A 302 -20.40 -10.21 -9.58
C GLU A 302 -19.38 -11.35 -9.71
N ALA A 303 -18.42 -11.25 -10.63
CA ALA A 303 -17.34 -12.24 -10.76
C ALA A 303 -16.51 -12.35 -9.48
N GLN A 304 -16.15 -11.21 -8.87
CA GLN A 304 -15.43 -11.18 -7.59
C GLN A 304 -16.25 -11.80 -6.44
N ALA A 305 -17.55 -11.53 -6.39
CA ALA A 305 -18.43 -12.13 -5.39
C ALA A 305 -18.52 -13.66 -5.54
N ARG A 306 -18.54 -14.18 -6.78
CA ARG A 306 -18.55 -15.62 -7.06
C ARG A 306 -17.28 -16.34 -6.57
N LEU A 307 -16.11 -15.69 -6.65
CA LEU A 307 -14.87 -16.27 -6.13
C LEU A 307 -14.96 -16.63 -4.64
N GLY A 308 -15.77 -15.90 -3.87
CA GLY A 308 -16.03 -16.21 -2.46
C GLY A 308 -17.07 -17.31 -2.21
N GLN A 309 -17.89 -17.64 -3.21
CA GLN A 309 -18.98 -18.62 -3.05
C GLN A 309 -18.57 -20.07 -3.38
N VAL A 310 -17.56 -20.25 -4.21
CA VAL A 310 -17.12 -21.56 -4.72
C VAL A 310 -16.60 -22.52 -3.64
N ARG A 311 -16.39 -22.04 -2.39
CA ARG A 311 -15.79 -22.83 -1.31
C ARG A 311 -16.52 -22.74 0.05
N ARG A 312 -17.81 -22.47 0.07
CA ARG A 312 -18.59 -22.77 1.30
C ARG A 312 -18.98 -24.25 1.25
N PRO A 313 -18.40 -25.11 2.13
CA PRO A 313 -18.84 -26.50 2.25
C PRO A 313 -20.28 -26.57 2.74
#